data_d7acab3d4709b96f38ee60fb2faf155b
#
_entry.id   d7acab3d4709b96f38ee60fb2faf155b
#
_cell.length_a   1.000
_cell.length_b   1.000
_cell.length_c   1.000
_cell.angle_alpha   90.00
_cell.angle_beta   90.00
_cell.angle_gamma   90.00
#
_symmetry.space_group_name_H-M   'P 1'
#
loop_
_entity.id
_entity.type
_entity.pdbx_description
1 polymer ?
#
loop_
_entity_poly.entity_id
_entity_poly.type
_entity_poly.pdbx_seq_one_letter_code
_entity_poly.pdbx_strand_id
1 'polypeptide(L)'
;MIGSTCYSGSSFLYMLVVTRVCGTELAGFYSLSYATAQLLLQVARYGVRTYQATDLNQKFLFSEYKVSRMITCALMMLFGILYSSFSFSGDYIIISCFIILMKMIDAVEDVYHGNFQQKYHVELMGKMLAARNLYSAVFFTASLLITKSLYFTCTATALTSLVLCLVMNSWFSRKTVGSLENAKGDFRMSHVWELLKICTPMFVGTFLSLLLYNVPKYAMASVMSDEYQTYYSILFMPSFVISLMCEFVFKPMITTIAELWWEKKVKKFILYVLRILGIILICSAAIVVAGHLLGRTLLELVYGVDLSPYKLHFIVLLVGGGISAEVYMLYNILIAIRKGNCLLVVYGITAVLTILPAKKMVQAWGVMGAALNYLLSCSILFVMFAAILVYVVLQRKKELKRN
;
A
#
# COMPACT_ATOMS: atom_id res chain seq x y z
N MET A 1 -3.98 14.68 6.28
CA MET A 1 -3.68 14.85 4.84
C MET A 1 -2.18 15.10 4.61
N ILE A 2 -1.56 16.18 5.14
CA ILE A 2 -0.13 16.50 4.88
C ILE A 2 0.81 15.32 5.17
N GLY A 3 0.69 14.66 6.32
CA GLY A 3 1.54 13.52 6.68
C GLY A 3 1.46 12.35 5.69
N SER A 4 0.26 12.02 5.20
CA SER A 4 0.08 10.95 4.20
C SER A 4 0.67 11.33 2.84
N THR A 5 0.56 12.60 2.46
CA THR A 5 1.17 13.12 1.22
C THR A 5 2.70 13.08 1.31
N CYS A 6 3.29 13.47 2.44
CA CYS A 6 4.74 13.36 2.67
C CYS A 6 5.20 11.89 2.61
N TYR A 7 4.44 10.97 3.21
CA TYR A 7 4.73 9.53 3.16
C TYR A 7 4.74 8.98 1.74
N SER A 8 3.72 9.29 0.94
CA SER A 8 3.65 8.84 -0.46
C SER A 8 4.70 9.53 -1.34
N GLY A 9 4.93 10.83 -1.12
CA GLY A 9 5.93 11.61 -1.85
C GLY A 9 7.37 11.14 -1.61
N SER A 10 7.70 10.68 -0.39
CA SER A 10 9.05 10.18 -0.10
C SER A 10 9.41 8.94 -0.93
N SER A 11 8.45 8.04 -1.18
CA SER A 11 8.67 6.85 -2.02
C SER A 11 9.04 7.22 -3.46
N PHE A 12 8.40 8.26 -3.98
CA PHE A 12 8.66 8.84 -5.29
C PHE A 12 10.08 9.43 -5.37
N LEU A 13 10.43 10.22 -4.36
CA LEU A 13 11.71 10.89 -4.27
C LEU A 13 12.87 9.88 -4.17
N TYR A 14 12.71 8.83 -3.37
CA TYR A 14 13.73 7.79 -3.25
C TYR A 14 14.02 7.14 -4.61
N MET A 15 12.99 6.71 -5.33
CA MET A 15 13.15 6.08 -6.64
C MET A 15 13.82 7.03 -7.64
N LEU A 16 13.41 8.32 -7.64
CA LEU A 16 13.98 9.35 -8.50
C LEU A 16 15.48 9.54 -8.24
N VAL A 17 15.86 9.74 -6.98
CA VAL A 17 17.25 10.04 -6.61
C VAL A 17 18.14 8.82 -6.87
N VAL A 18 17.66 7.61 -6.53
CA VAL A 18 18.41 6.37 -6.80
C VAL A 18 18.62 6.20 -8.31
N THR A 19 17.60 6.40 -9.14
CA THR A 19 17.72 6.28 -10.60
C THR A 19 18.74 7.28 -11.17
N ARG A 20 18.70 8.54 -10.71
CA ARG A 20 19.58 9.60 -11.19
C ARG A 20 21.02 9.46 -10.73
N VAL A 21 21.26 8.96 -9.52
CA VAL A 21 22.61 8.91 -8.91
C VAL A 21 23.29 7.57 -9.13
N CYS A 22 22.55 6.47 -9.02
CA CYS A 22 23.09 5.12 -9.03
C CYS A 22 22.85 4.37 -10.36
N GLY A 23 22.04 4.93 -11.27
CA GLY A 23 21.71 4.30 -12.54
C GLY A 23 20.53 3.31 -12.46
N THR A 24 20.17 2.76 -13.63
CA THR A 24 18.95 1.96 -13.81
C THR A 24 19.03 0.59 -13.15
N GLU A 25 20.19 -0.05 -13.12
CA GLU A 25 20.36 -1.39 -12.53
C GLU A 25 20.14 -1.36 -11.01
N LEU A 26 20.86 -0.48 -10.28
CA LEU A 26 20.69 -0.33 -8.83
C LEU A 26 19.30 0.21 -8.46
N ALA A 27 18.70 1.04 -9.30
CA ALA A 27 17.34 1.52 -9.10
C ALA A 27 16.32 0.38 -9.23
N GLY A 28 16.54 -0.56 -10.13
CA GLY A 28 15.71 -1.76 -10.29
C GLY A 28 15.76 -2.66 -9.06
N PHE A 29 16.96 -2.97 -8.59
CA PHE A 29 17.17 -3.68 -7.33
C PHE A 29 16.47 -2.95 -6.15
N TYR A 30 16.68 -1.62 -6.02
CA TYR A 30 16.04 -0.82 -4.99
C TYR A 30 14.50 -0.91 -5.08
N SER A 31 13.94 -0.79 -6.28
CA SER A 31 12.49 -0.87 -6.52
C SER A 31 11.90 -2.22 -6.09
N LEU A 32 12.58 -3.33 -6.41
CA LEU A 32 12.15 -4.67 -6.03
C LEU A 32 12.23 -4.86 -4.50
N SER A 33 13.34 -4.47 -3.90
CA SER A 33 13.54 -4.53 -2.45
C SER A 33 12.53 -3.67 -1.70
N TYR A 34 12.23 -2.47 -2.20
CA TYR A 34 11.22 -1.58 -1.63
C TYR A 34 9.80 -2.14 -1.78
N ALA A 35 9.47 -2.73 -2.92
CA ALA A 35 8.17 -3.40 -3.13
C ALA A 35 7.97 -4.58 -2.16
N THR A 36 9.03 -5.37 -1.95
CA THR A 36 9.04 -6.47 -0.98
C THR A 36 8.91 -5.94 0.45
N ALA A 37 9.63 -4.87 0.80
CA ALA A 37 9.52 -4.24 2.12
C ALA A 37 8.10 -3.70 2.38
N GLN A 38 7.44 -3.12 1.37
CA GLN A 38 6.05 -2.68 1.47
C GLN A 38 5.06 -3.85 1.63
N LEU A 39 5.31 -4.97 0.96
CA LEU A 39 4.50 -6.18 1.12
C LEU A 39 4.66 -6.75 2.54
N LEU A 40 5.90 -6.88 3.01
CA LEU A 40 6.21 -7.38 4.35
C LEU A 40 5.74 -6.42 5.45
N LEU A 41 5.63 -5.12 5.17
CA LEU A 41 5.03 -4.14 6.07
C LEU A 41 3.58 -4.51 6.44
N GLN A 42 2.83 -5.20 5.56
CA GLN A 42 1.49 -5.68 5.89
C GLN A 42 1.55 -6.78 6.97
N VAL A 43 2.60 -7.60 6.97
CA VAL A 43 2.85 -8.59 8.04
C VAL A 43 3.08 -7.87 9.37
N ALA A 44 3.92 -6.81 9.39
CA ALA A 44 4.18 -6.05 10.59
C ALA A 44 2.95 -5.25 11.07
N ARG A 45 2.18 -4.66 10.17
CA ARG A 45 0.95 -3.93 10.53
C ARG A 45 -0.18 -4.83 11.00
N TYR A 46 -0.34 -5.97 10.38
CA TYR A 46 -1.32 -7.03 10.69
C TYR A 46 -2.77 -6.54 10.86
N GLY A 47 -3.09 -5.36 10.32
CA GLY A 47 -4.41 -4.73 10.51
C GLY A 47 -4.68 -4.21 11.93
N VAL A 48 -3.74 -4.34 12.86
CA VAL A 48 -3.90 -4.05 14.30
C VAL A 48 -4.30 -2.59 14.55
N ARG A 49 -3.72 -1.64 13.81
CA ARG A 49 -4.06 -0.20 13.98
C ARG A 49 -5.53 0.09 13.73
N THR A 50 -6.14 -0.50 12.70
CA THR A 50 -7.55 -0.27 12.39
C THR A 50 -8.45 -0.75 13.51
N TYR A 51 -8.13 -1.92 14.11
CA TYR A 51 -8.82 -2.41 15.29
C TYR A 51 -8.60 -1.49 16.49
N GLN A 52 -7.35 -1.15 16.80
CA GLN A 52 -6.98 -0.27 17.92
C GLN A 52 -7.72 1.07 17.87
N ALA A 53 -7.78 1.73 16.70
CA ALA A 53 -8.45 3.01 16.53
C ALA A 53 -9.97 2.96 16.81
N THR A 54 -10.57 1.78 16.73
CA THR A 54 -12.02 1.55 16.98
C THR A 54 -12.32 0.87 18.31
N ASP A 55 -11.29 0.47 19.06
CA ASP A 55 -11.43 -0.14 20.39
C ASP A 55 -11.68 0.93 21.46
N LEU A 56 -12.85 1.58 21.40
CA LEU A 56 -13.24 2.64 22.33
C LEU A 56 -13.48 2.12 23.74
N ASN A 57 -13.83 0.84 23.88
CA ASN A 57 -14.04 0.19 25.17
C ASN A 57 -12.74 -0.27 25.84
N GLN A 58 -11.59 -0.06 25.19
CA GLN A 58 -10.26 -0.45 25.67
C GLN A 58 -10.21 -1.94 26.09
N LYS A 59 -10.74 -2.81 25.21
CA LYS A 59 -10.73 -4.27 25.43
C LYS A 59 -9.30 -4.79 25.62
N PHE A 60 -8.34 -4.18 24.90
CA PHE A 60 -6.93 -4.53 24.98
C PHE A 60 -6.11 -3.37 25.50
N LEU A 61 -5.09 -3.68 26.30
CA LEU A 61 -4.14 -2.70 26.84
C LEU A 61 -3.18 -2.20 25.76
N PHE A 62 -2.68 -0.97 25.92
CA PHE A 62 -1.67 -0.45 25.01
C PHE A 62 -0.38 -1.29 25.02
N SER A 63 -0.02 -1.88 26.16
CA SER A 63 1.08 -2.84 26.27
C SER A 63 0.86 -4.09 25.41
N GLU A 64 -0.37 -4.60 25.32
CA GLU A 64 -0.73 -5.75 24.47
C GLU A 64 -0.64 -5.41 23.00
N TYR A 65 -1.06 -4.20 22.59
CA TYR A 65 -0.84 -3.67 21.23
C TYR A 65 0.66 -3.54 20.91
N LYS A 66 1.49 -3.06 21.83
CA LYS A 66 2.94 -2.97 21.64
C LYS A 66 3.58 -4.36 21.46
N VAL A 67 3.23 -5.32 22.31
CA VAL A 67 3.78 -6.68 22.22
C VAL A 67 3.33 -7.37 20.93
N SER A 68 2.06 -7.24 20.53
CA SER A 68 1.60 -7.76 19.24
C SER A 68 2.42 -7.17 18.06
N ARG A 69 2.74 -5.87 18.12
CA ARG A 69 3.57 -5.19 17.12
C ARG A 69 5.01 -5.70 17.11
N MET A 70 5.59 -5.95 18.29
CA MET A 70 6.95 -6.52 18.38
C MET A 70 7.01 -7.90 17.73
N ILE A 71 6.03 -8.78 18.00
CA ILE A 71 5.94 -10.11 17.39
C ILE A 71 5.82 -10.00 15.86
N THR A 72 4.91 -9.16 15.36
CA THR A 72 4.69 -9.02 13.91
C THR A 72 5.87 -8.34 13.20
N CYS A 73 6.58 -7.40 13.85
CA CYS A 73 7.82 -6.83 13.34
C CYS A 73 8.96 -7.86 13.30
N ALA A 74 9.08 -8.70 14.31
CA ALA A 74 10.06 -9.80 14.31
C ALA A 74 9.79 -10.79 13.16
N LEU A 75 8.53 -11.15 12.93
CA LEU A 75 8.13 -11.96 11.77
C LEU A 75 8.44 -11.27 10.43
N MET A 76 8.18 -9.97 10.32
CA MET A 76 8.53 -9.18 9.13
C MET A 76 10.04 -9.26 8.85
N MET A 77 10.88 -9.05 9.86
CA MET A 77 12.34 -9.11 9.70
C MET A 77 12.81 -10.52 9.37
N LEU A 78 12.26 -11.56 10.01
CA LEU A 78 12.57 -12.95 9.70
C LEU A 78 12.30 -13.27 8.23
N PHE A 79 11.07 -12.99 7.75
CA PHE A 79 10.72 -13.20 6.34
C PHE A 79 11.53 -12.33 5.40
N GLY A 80 11.87 -11.11 5.80
CA GLY A 80 12.70 -10.20 5.04
C GLY A 80 14.13 -10.70 4.85
N ILE A 81 14.76 -11.17 5.93
CA ILE A 81 16.11 -11.76 5.89
C ILE A 81 16.11 -13.03 5.03
N LEU A 82 15.13 -13.91 5.23
CA LEU A 82 15.00 -15.13 4.41
C LEU A 82 14.84 -14.79 2.93
N TYR A 83 13.91 -13.90 2.58
CA TYR A 83 13.72 -13.47 1.19
C TYR A 83 15.00 -12.88 0.60
N SER A 84 15.66 -11.96 1.31
CA SER A 84 16.89 -11.32 0.84
C SER A 84 18.03 -12.32 0.63
N SER A 85 18.17 -13.30 1.52
CA SER A 85 19.21 -14.34 1.41
C SER A 85 18.98 -15.31 0.25
N PHE A 86 17.69 -15.56 -0.12
CA PHE A 86 17.37 -16.42 -1.27
C PHE A 86 17.36 -15.68 -2.61
N SER A 87 17.09 -14.36 -2.59
CA SER A 87 16.90 -13.59 -3.83
C SER A 87 18.14 -12.80 -4.27
N PHE A 88 19.04 -12.48 -3.34
CA PHE A 88 20.19 -11.61 -3.60
C PHE A 88 21.49 -12.24 -3.10
N SER A 89 22.63 -11.63 -3.47
CA SER A 89 23.97 -12.06 -3.05
C SER A 89 24.81 -10.85 -2.60
N GLY A 90 25.83 -11.11 -1.76
CA GLY A 90 26.76 -10.08 -1.32
C GLY A 90 26.09 -8.90 -0.59
N ASP A 91 26.52 -7.69 -0.92
CA ASP A 91 26.03 -6.45 -0.30
C ASP A 91 24.55 -6.17 -0.56
N TYR A 92 23.98 -6.71 -1.63
CA TYR A 92 22.55 -6.56 -1.95
C TYR A 92 21.65 -7.15 -0.87
N ILE A 93 22.05 -8.23 -0.18
CA ILE A 93 21.32 -8.80 0.96
C ILE A 93 21.22 -7.74 2.06
N ILE A 94 22.34 -7.10 2.39
CA ILE A 94 22.41 -6.13 3.49
C ILE A 94 21.58 -4.88 3.16
N ILE A 95 21.72 -4.37 1.93
CA ILE A 95 20.92 -3.20 1.47
C ILE A 95 19.43 -3.51 1.53
N SER A 96 18.99 -4.68 1.05
CA SER A 96 17.60 -5.11 1.10
C SER A 96 17.10 -5.19 2.55
N CYS A 97 17.88 -5.77 3.47
CA CYS A 97 17.53 -5.83 4.89
C CYS A 97 17.37 -4.44 5.51
N PHE A 98 18.22 -3.45 5.16
CA PHE A 98 18.06 -2.08 5.65
C PHE A 98 16.84 -1.37 5.05
N ILE A 99 16.49 -1.63 3.79
CA ILE A 99 15.25 -1.13 3.20
C ILE A 99 14.02 -1.72 3.93
N ILE A 100 14.05 -3.02 4.26
CA ILE A 100 13.01 -3.68 5.05
C ILE A 100 12.95 -3.08 6.47
N LEU A 101 14.10 -2.82 7.10
CA LEU A 101 14.18 -2.17 8.41
C LEU A 101 13.58 -0.76 8.37
N MET A 102 13.86 0.05 7.33
CA MET A 102 13.22 1.36 7.16
C MET A 102 11.69 1.25 7.16
N LYS A 103 11.14 0.22 6.53
CA LYS A 103 9.69 -0.02 6.52
C LYS A 103 9.17 -0.63 7.82
N MET A 104 9.97 -1.40 8.53
CA MET A 104 9.60 -1.88 9.87
C MET A 104 9.42 -0.71 10.86
N ILE A 105 10.23 0.35 10.73
CA ILE A 105 10.08 1.57 11.54
C ILE A 105 8.71 2.20 11.33
N ASP A 106 8.17 2.19 10.10
CA ASP A 106 6.80 2.64 9.82
C ASP A 106 5.75 1.81 10.61
N ALA A 107 5.99 0.52 10.78
CA ALA A 107 5.09 -0.33 11.58
C ALA A 107 5.22 -0.05 13.08
N VAL A 108 6.42 0.18 13.58
CA VAL A 108 6.63 0.53 15.00
C VAL A 108 5.92 1.84 15.34
N GLU A 109 6.02 2.86 14.48
CA GLU A 109 5.32 4.14 14.66
C GLU A 109 3.80 3.99 14.61
N ASP A 110 3.32 3.07 13.78
CA ASP A 110 1.90 2.84 13.52
C ASP A 110 1.08 2.45 14.78
N VAL A 111 1.68 1.74 15.75
CA VAL A 111 1.01 1.40 17.01
C VAL A 111 0.79 2.62 17.90
N TYR A 112 1.72 3.59 17.88
CA TYR A 112 1.57 4.85 18.59
C TYR A 112 0.52 5.73 17.89
N HIS A 113 0.54 5.75 16.56
CA HIS A 113 -0.48 6.45 15.76
C HIS A 113 -1.88 5.90 16.02
N GLY A 114 -2.05 4.58 16.19
CA GLY A 114 -3.30 3.95 16.59
C GLY A 114 -3.79 4.47 17.95
N ASN A 115 -2.90 4.58 18.92
CA ASN A 115 -3.22 5.11 20.25
C ASN A 115 -3.59 6.61 20.22
N PHE A 116 -2.85 7.44 19.46
CA PHE A 116 -3.21 8.84 19.26
C PHE A 116 -4.58 8.98 18.57
N GLN A 117 -4.88 8.13 17.61
CA GLN A 117 -6.18 8.11 16.93
C GLN A 117 -7.31 7.69 17.88
N GLN A 118 -7.11 6.66 18.69
CA GLN A 118 -8.06 6.20 19.71
C GLN A 118 -8.40 7.28 20.73
N LYS A 119 -7.41 8.14 21.06
CA LYS A 119 -7.56 9.26 22.00
C LYS A 119 -7.86 10.62 21.34
N TYR A 120 -8.29 10.61 20.07
CA TYR A 120 -8.65 11.80 19.28
C TYR A 120 -7.52 12.81 19.01
N HIS A 121 -6.24 12.40 19.16
CA HIS A 121 -5.07 13.25 18.86
C HIS A 121 -4.53 13.04 17.42
N VAL A 122 -5.43 13.08 16.43
CA VAL A 122 -5.09 12.81 15.01
C VAL A 122 -4.13 13.85 14.43
N GLU A 123 -4.19 15.11 14.92
CA GLU A 123 -3.25 16.15 14.50
C GLU A 123 -1.79 15.81 14.83
N LEU A 124 -1.56 15.31 16.05
CA LEU A 124 -0.23 14.96 16.53
C LEU A 124 0.36 13.84 15.67
N MET A 125 -0.45 12.80 15.40
CA MET A 125 -0.12 11.72 14.48
C MET A 125 0.31 12.28 13.11
N GLY A 126 -0.48 13.20 12.53
CA GLY A 126 -0.18 13.79 11.23
C GLY A 126 1.13 14.59 11.20
N LYS A 127 1.41 15.36 12.26
CA LYS A 127 2.66 16.13 12.41
C LYS A 127 3.88 15.21 12.55
N MET A 128 3.79 14.16 13.37
CA MET A 128 4.87 13.20 13.56
C MET A 128 5.19 12.45 12.27
N LEU A 129 4.15 11.95 11.59
CA LEU A 129 4.30 11.27 10.30
C LEU A 129 4.96 12.18 9.25
N ALA A 130 4.54 13.46 9.15
CA ALA A 130 5.13 14.42 8.24
C ALA A 130 6.59 14.72 8.58
N ALA A 131 6.88 15.02 9.84
CA ALA A 131 8.24 15.37 10.29
C ALA A 131 9.24 14.24 10.05
N ARG A 132 8.89 13.00 10.43
CA ARG A 132 9.77 11.84 10.22
C ARG A 132 9.99 11.53 8.74
N ASN A 133 8.93 11.54 7.93
CA ASN A 133 9.08 11.24 6.51
C ASN A 133 9.84 12.32 5.76
N LEU A 134 9.63 13.60 6.11
CA LEU A 134 10.39 14.70 5.53
C LEU A 134 11.88 14.61 5.91
N TYR A 135 12.17 14.36 7.19
CA TYR A 135 13.55 14.13 7.65
C TYR A 135 14.20 12.98 6.87
N SER A 136 13.52 11.80 6.82
CA SER A 136 14.06 10.63 6.14
C SER A 136 14.28 10.89 4.64
N ALA A 137 13.38 11.63 3.98
CA ALA A 137 13.50 11.98 2.58
C ALA A 137 14.68 12.93 2.31
N VAL A 138 14.83 13.97 3.13
CA VAL A 138 15.95 14.92 3.02
C VAL A 138 17.28 14.21 3.32
N PHE A 139 17.33 13.43 4.41
CA PHE A 139 18.55 12.72 4.81
C PHE A 139 18.99 11.67 3.79
N PHE A 140 18.05 10.87 3.27
CA PHE A 140 18.31 9.89 2.22
C PHE A 140 18.86 10.56 0.96
N THR A 141 18.20 11.64 0.52
CA THR A 141 18.60 12.38 -0.67
C THR A 141 19.98 13.00 -0.50
N ALA A 142 20.22 13.73 0.59
CA ALA A 142 21.52 14.36 0.86
C ALA A 142 22.63 13.31 1.00
N SER A 143 22.38 12.24 1.74
CA SER A 143 23.34 11.15 1.92
C SER A 143 23.72 10.49 0.59
N LEU A 144 22.75 10.21 -0.30
CA LEU A 144 23.00 9.59 -1.58
C LEU A 144 23.73 10.51 -2.56
N LEU A 145 23.40 11.79 -2.58
CA LEU A 145 24.10 12.79 -3.41
C LEU A 145 25.57 12.97 -3.00
N ILE A 146 25.86 12.93 -1.69
CA ILE A 146 27.21 13.13 -1.16
C ILE A 146 28.04 11.87 -1.32
N THR A 147 27.51 10.71 -0.91
CA THR A 147 28.30 9.46 -0.82
C THR A 147 28.29 8.63 -2.11
N LYS A 148 27.28 8.84 -2.96
CA LYS A 148 26.99 8.02 -4.16
C LYS A 148 26.93 6.52 -3.87
N SER A 149 26.72 6.15 -2.59
CA SER A 149 26.66 4.77 -2.11
C SER A 149 25.26 4.44 -1.59
N LEU A 150 24.56 3.55 -2.29
CA LEU A 150 23.24 3.08 -1.86
C LEU A 150 23.33 2.31 -0.54
N TYR A 151 24.41 1.53 -0.35
CA TYR A 151 24.68 0.79 0.89
C TYR A 151 24.74 1.74 2.11
N PHE A 152 25.61 2.75 2.05
CA PHE A 152 25.74 3.72 3.13
C PHE A 152 24.44 4.47 3.38
N THR A 153 23.78 4.92 2.32
CA THR A 153 22.54 5.71 2.42
C THR A 153 21.42 4.93 3.07
N CYS A 154 21.16 3.69 2.65
CA CYS A 154 20.11 2.85 3.24
C CYS A 154 20.41 2.55 4.71
N THR A 155 21.67 2.20 5.03
CA THR A 155 22.09 1.91 6.40
C THR A 155 21.94 3.13 7.31
N ALA A 156 22.51 4.27 6.91
CA ALA A 156 22.48 5.49 7.71
C ALA A 156 21.03 6.01 7.87
N THR A 157 20.23 5.98 6.81
CA THR A 157 18.81 6.42 6.89
C THR A 157 17.99 5.50 7.79
N ALA A 158 18.20 4.18 7.73
CA ALA A 158 17.49 3.24 8.61
C ALA A 158 17.84 3.51 10.07
N LEU A 159 19.13 3.63 10.41
CA LEU A 159 19.57 3.85 11.79
C LEU A 159 19.11 5.19 12.34
N THR A 160 19.28 6.28 11.59
CA THR A 160 18.85 7.62 12.03
C THR A 160 17.33 7.74 12.15
N SER A 161 16.57 7.13 11.22
CA SER A 161 15.10 7.07 11.29
C SER A 161 14.62 6.26 12.49
N LEU A 162 15.32 5.17 12.85
CA LEU A 162 15.01 4.38 14.04
C LEU A 162 15.19 5.20 15.33
N VAL A 163 16.33 5.87 15.46
CA VAL A 163 16.61 6.74 16.61
C VAL A 163 15.54 7.83 16.71
N LEU A 164 15.25 8.51 15.60
CA LEU A 164 14.23 9.56 15.56
C LEU A 164 12.84 9.04 15.94
N CYS A 165 12.45 7.87 15.43
CA CYS A 165 11.19 7.21 15.76
C CYS A 165 11.09 6.95 17.27
N LEU A 166 12.12 6.35 17.87
CA LEU A 166 12.13 6.02 19.30
C LEU A 166 12.08 7.31 20.17
N VAL A 167 12.85 8.34 19.83
CA VAL A 167 12.88 9.61 20.56
C VAL A 167 11.53 10.32 20.45
N MET A 168 10.99 10.48 19.24
CA MET A 168 9.72 11.17 19.03
C MET A 168 8.57 10.46 19.74
N ASN A 169 8.45 9.14 19.57
CA ASN A 169 7.36 8.38 20.18
C ASN A 169 7.45 8.39 21.72
N SER A 170 8.65 8.27 22.29
CA SER A 170 8.84 8.33 23.73
C SER A 170 8.50 9.72 24.29
N TRP A 171 8.95 10.80 23.62
CA TRP A 171 8.75 12.16 24.08
C TRP A 171 7.29 12.61 23.97
N PHE A 172 6.65 12.40 22.82
CA PHE A 172 5.26 12.78 22.62
C PHE A 172 4.29 11.91 23.43
N SER A 173 4.57 10.62 23.58
CA SER A 173 3.79 9.73 24.40
C SER A 173 3.74 10.19 25.86
N ARG A 174 4.88 10.57 26.43
CA ARG A 174 4.96 11.06 27.81
C ARG A 174 4.29 12.41 28.01
N LYS A 175 4.47 13.35 27.07
CA LYS A 175 4.03 14.74 27.22
C LYS A 175 2.54 14.97 26.97
N THR A 176 1.94 14.22 26.02
CA THR A 176 0.60 14.53 25.50
C THR A 176 -0.49 13.63 26.07
N VAL A 177 -0.19 12.41 26.43
CA VAL A 177 -1.18 11.40 26.78
C VAL A 177 -1.16 11.04 28.27
N GLY A 178 -0.28 11.66 29.03
CA GLY A 178 0.02 11.24 30.42
C GLY A 178 0.65 9.85 30.43
N SER A 179 0.78 9.21 31.57
CA SER A 179 1.21 7.81 31.58
C SER A 179 0.19 6.96 30.84
N LEU A 180 0.51 6.57 29.58
CA LEU A 180 -0.30 5.72 28.69
C LEU A 180 -0.65 4.35 29.31
N GLU A 181 -0.17 4.10 30.51
CA GLU A 181 -0.25 2.87 31.27
C GLU A 181 -1.41 2.85 32.27
N ASN A 182 -2.24 3.89 32.37
CA ASN A 182 -3.33 3.96 33.36
C ASN A 182 -4.61 3.21 32.95
N ALA A 183 -4.59 2.34 31.94
CA ALA A 183 -5.64 1.35 31.81
C ALA A 183 -5.46 0.33 32.95
N LYS A 184 -6.40 0.33 33.92
CA LYS A 184 -6.43 -0.64 35.01
C LYS A 184 -6.66 -2.03 34.42
N GLY A 185 -5.60 -2.84 34.37
CA GLY A 185 -5.68 -4.22 33.91
C GLY A 185 -4.29 -4.86 33.88
N ASP A 186 -4.24 -6.17 34.12
CA ASP A 186 -3.02 -6.94 34.03
C ASP A 186 -2.75 -7.34 32.58
N PHE A 187 -1.52 -7.18 32.12
CA PHE A 187 -1.06 -7.70 30.83
C PHE A 187 -1.29 -9.21 30.73
N ARG A 188 -1.86 -9.65 29.61
CA ARG A 188 -2.10 -11.08 29.35
C ARG A 188 -1.63 -11.45 27.94
N MET A 189 -0.73 -12.40 27.83
CA MET A 189 -0.27 -12.89 26.53
C MET A 189 -1.40 -13.56 25.71
N SER A 190 -2.41 -14.13 26.37
CA SER A 190 -3.62 -14.65 25.71
C SER A 190 -4.38 -13.58 24.93
N HIS A 191 -4.44 -12.36 25.46
CA HIS A 191 -5.09 -11.22 24.77
C HIS A 191 -4.31 -10.82 23.50
N VAL A 192 -2.99 -10.93 23.52
CA VAL A 192 -2.16 -10.65 22.31
C VAL A 192 -2.52 -11.64 21.19
N TRP A 193 -2.64 -12.93 21.52
CA TRP A 193 -3.04 -13.94 20.52
C TRP A 193 -4.48 -13.78 20.06
N GLU A 194 -5.39 -13.42 20.97
CA GLU A 194 -6.77 -13.09 20.61
C GLU A 194 -6.85 -11.90 19.65
N LEU A 195 -6.10 -10.83 19.93
CA LEU A 195 -6.01 -9.64 19.06
C LEU A 195 -5.51 -10.03 17.66
N LEU A 196 -4.42 -10.79 17.57
CA LEU A 196 -3.88 -11.23 16.27
C LEU A 196 -4.90 -12.09 15.52
N LYS A 197 -5.59 -13.01 16.20
CA LYS A 197 -6.65 -13.83 15.59
C LYS A 197 -7.79 -12.98 15.03
N ILE A 198 -8.24 -11.98 15.76
CA ILE A 198 -9.28 -11.04 15.31
C ILE A 198 -8.82 -10.25 14.08
N CYS A 199 -7.54 -9.84 14.04
CA CYS A 199 -6.98 -9.05 12.94
C CYS A 199 -6.58 -9.87 11.70
N THR A 200 -6.49 -11.21 11.81
CA THR A 200 -6.04 -12.10 10.72
C THR A 200 -6.80 -11.89 9.39
N PRO A 201 -8.14 -11.81 9.35
CA PRO A 201 -8.84 -11.60 8.08
C PRO A 201 -8.46 -10.27 7.41
N MET A 202 -8.27 -9.21 8.19
CA MET A 202 -7.86 -7.90 7.69
C MET A 202 -6.42 -7.92 7.17
N PHE A 203 -5.52 -8.60 7.87
CA PHE A 203 -4.16 -8.84 7.43
C PHE A 203 -4.12 -9.57 6.08
N VAL A 204 -4.81 -10.72 5.97
CA VAL A 204 -4.82 -11.51 4.74
C VAL A 204 -5.37 -10.70 3.57
N GLY A 205 -6.44 -9.92 3.78
CA GLY A 205 -7.01 -9.07 2.74
C GLY A 205 -6.04 -8.00 2.24
N THR A 206 -5.39 -7.27 3.13
CA THR A 206 -4.43 -6.22 2.76
C THR A 206 -3.15 -6.79 2.15
N PHE A 207 -2.68 -7.93 2.66
CA PHE A 207 -1.51 -8.64 2.13
C PHE A 207 -1.76 -9.12 0.69
N LEU A 208 -2.87 -9.84 0.45
CA LEU A 208 -3.23 -10.33 -0.88
C LEU A 208 -3.46 -9.17 -1.87
N SER A 209 -4.12 -8.10 -1.44
CA SER A 209 -4.31 -6.92 -2.27
C SER A 209 -2.97 -6.35 -2.74
N LEU A 210 -2.02 -6.14 -1.83
CA LEU A 210 -0.71 -5.59 -2.19
C LEU A 210 0.16 -6.59 -2.96
N LEU A 211 0.04 -7.90 -2.66
CA LEU A 211 0.72 -8.95 -3.40
C LEU A 211 0.34 -8.90 -4.89
N LEU A 212 -0.95 -8.78 -5.21
CA LEU A 212 -1.43 -8.72 -6.60
C LEU A 212 -0.80 -7.57 -7.40
N TYR A 213 -0.62 -6.40 -6.79
CA TYR A 213 0.08 -5.27 -7.43
C TYR A 213 1.56 -5.52 -7.67
N ASN A 214 2.19 -6.40 -6.88
CA ASN A 214 3.62 -6.71 -6.95
C ASN A 214 3.94 -8.00 -7.72
N VAL A 215 2.96 -8.86 -8.02
CA VAL A 215 3.14 -10.09 -8.82
C VAL A 215 3.92 -9.85 -10.11
N PRO A 216 3.63 -8.81 -10.92
CA PRO A 216 4.40 -8.53 -12.14
C PRO A 216 5.89 -8.29 -11.85
N LYS A 217 6.23 -7.58 -10.78
CA LYS A 217 7.62 -7.30 -10.39
C LYS A 217 8.37 -8.57 -10.00
N TYR A 218 7.73 -9.45 -9.22
CA TYR A 218 8.35 -10.74 -8.84
C TYR A 218 8.51 -11.67 -10.04
N ALA A 219 7.55 -11.67 -10.96
CA ALA A 219 7.67 -12.42 -12.21
C ALA A 219 8.84 -11.90 -13.07
N MET A 220 9.00 -10.57 -13.19
CA MET A 220 10.12 -9.97 -13.91
C MET A 220 11.47 -10.29 -13.25
N ALA A 221 11.59 -10.19 -11.93
CA ALA A 221 12.79 -10.51 -11.19
C ALA A 221 13.30 -11.95 -11.41
N SER A 222 12.38 -12.88 -11.72
CA SER A 222 12.74 -14.28 -12.00
C SER A 222 13.25 -14.55 -13.42
N VAL A 223 13.16 -13.57 -14.33
CA VAL A 223 13.38 -13.80 -15.78
C VAL A 223 14.19 -12.73 -16.47
N MET A 224 14.22 -11.52 -15.93
CA MET A 224 14.81 -10.33 -16.54
C MET A 224 15.83 -9.67 -15.61
N SER A 225 16.72 -8.83 -16.17
CA SER A 225 17.65 -8.03 -15.37
C SER A 225 16.95 -6.92 -14.60
N ASP A 226 17.61 -6.43 -13.55
CA ASP A 226 17.09 -5.40 -12.65
C ASP A 226 16.76 -4.07 -13.35
N GLU A 227 17.45 -3.75 -14.44
CA GLU A 227 17.17 -2.57 -15.24
C GLU A 227 15.69 -2.48 -15.70
N TYR A 228 15.12 -3.60 -16.13
CA TYR A 228 13.70 -3.64 -16.53
C TYR A 228 12.74 -3.38 -15.38
N GLN A 229 13.13 -3.69 -14.14
CA GLN A 229 12.37 -3.31 -12.94
C GLN A 229 12.29 -1.79 -12.78
N THR A 230 13.36 -1.08 -13.14
CA THR A 230 13.38 0.38 -13.13
C THR A 230 12.37 0.95 -14.11
N TYR A 231 12.46 0.53 -15.39
CA TYR A 231 11.52 1.00 -16.42
C TYR A 231 10.07 0.72 -16.03
N TYR A 232 9.76 -0.52 -15.63
CA TYR A 232 8.42 -0.87 -15.18
C TYR A 232 7.95 0.00 -14.01
N SER A 233 8.80 0.24 -13.02
CA SER A 233 8.45 1.00 -11.81
C SER A 233 8.21 2.46 -12.11
N ILE A 234 9.01 3.08 -12.99
CA ILE A 234 8.81 4.46 -13.44
C ILE A 234 7.47 4.58 -14.20
N LEU A 235 7.21 3.67 -15.15
CA LEU A 235 5.97 3.65 -15.92
C LEU A 235 4.73 3.36 -15.06
N PHE A 236 4.89 2.61 -13.98
CA PHE A 236 3.80 2.26 -13.05
C PHE A 236 3.41 3.42 -12.11
N MET A 237 4.31 4.36 -11.82
CA MET A 237 4.07 5.43 -10.85
C MET A 237 2.82 6.28 -11.11
N PRO A 238 2.53 6.75 -12.34
CA PRO A 238 1.32 7.51 -12.60
C PRO A 238 0.04 6.69 -12.34
N SER A 239 0.06 5.38 -12.57
CA SER A 239 -1.06 4.48 -12.26
C SER A 239 -1.37 4.45 -10.76
N PHE A 240 -0.33 4.47 -9.92
CA PHE A 240 -0.47 4.57 -8.46
C PHE A 240 -1.04 5.92 -8.04
N VAL A 241 -0.63 7.02 -8.68
CA VAL A 241 -1.16 8.37 -8.41
C VAL A 241 -2.66 8.46 -8.70
N ILE A 242 -3.15 7.81 -9.76
CA ILE A 242 -4.59 7.75 -10.07
C ILE A 242 -5.36 7.15 -8.89
N SER A 243 -4.91 6.00 -8.39
CA SER A 243 -5.56 5.33 -7.25
C SER A 243 -5.53 6.18 -5.98
N LEU A 244 -4.43 6.88 -5.73
CA LEU A 244 -4.28 7.77 -4.59
C LEU A 244 -5.22 8.98 -4.66
N MET A 245 -5.34 9.61 -5.84
CA MET A 245 -6.28 10.70 -6.05
C MET A 245 -7.73 10.25 -5.82
N CYS A 246 -8.09 9.07 -6.30
CA CYS A 246 -9.40 8.49 -6.05
C CYS A 246 -9.67 8.28 -4.56
N GLU A 247 -8.69 7.84 -3.78
CA GLU A 247 -8.84 7.72 -2.33
C GLU A 247 -9.21 9.06 -1.68
N PHE A 248 -8.51 10.14 -2.01
CA PHE A 248 -8.77 11.45 -1.41
C PHE A 248 -10.10 12.07 -1.83
N VAL A 249 -10.49 11.93 -3.10
CA VAL A 249 -11.69 12.57 -3.65
C VAL A 249 -12.96 11.80 -3.27
N PHE A 250 -12.94 10.46 -3.33
CA PHE A 250 -14.16 9.66 -3.21
C PHE A 250 -14.38 9.07 -1.82
N LYS A 251 -13.38 9.05 -0.94
CA LYS A 251 -13.53 8.55 0.43
C LYS A 251 -14.67 9.23 1.23
N PRO A 252 -14.88 10.56 1.15
CA PRO A 252 -16.02 11.20 1.82
C PRO A 252 -17.39 10.76 1.28
N MET A 253 -17.46 10.29 0.04
CA MET A 253 -18.73 9.88 -0.58
C MET A 253 -19.23 8.51 -0.11
N ILE A 254 -18.38 7.73 0.56
CA ILE A 254 -18.69 6.40 1.08
C ILE A 254 -19.76 6.46 2.16
N THR A 255 -19.79 7.53 2.98
CA THR A 255 -20.81 7.75 4.01
C THR A 255 -22.20 7.87 3.39
N THR A 256 -22.36 8.69 2.35
CA THR A 256 -23.62 8.85 1.63
C THR A 256 -24.08 7.53 0.98
N ILE A 257 -23.15 6.75 0.44
CA ILE A 257 -23.46 5.41 -0.11
C ILE A 257 -24.01 4.50 0.99
N ALA A 258 -23.37 4.49 2.16
CA ALA A 258 -23.83 3.70 3.30
C ALA A 258 -25.22 4.15 3.77
N GLU A 259 -25.47 5.44 3.92
CA GLU A 259 -26.77 6.00 4.29
C GLU A 259 -27.88 5.56 3.34
N LEU A 260 -27.69 5.75 2.01
CA LEU A 260 -28.66 5.34 0.99
C LEU A 260 -28.98 3.85 1.04
N TRP A 261 -27.98 3.01 1.35
CA TRP A 261 -28.16 1.58 1.50
C TRP A 261 -28.99 1.21 2.74
N TRP A 262 -28.66 1.79 3.88
CA TRP A 262 -29.33 1.51 5.15
C TRP A 262 -30.75 2.09 5.20
N GLU A 263 -30.99 3.23 4.56
CA GLU A 263 -32.32 3.81 4.37
C GLU A 263 -33.21 3.06 3.35
N LYS A 264 -32.72 1.95 2.79
CA LYS A 264 -33.43 1.13 1.78
C LYS A 264 -33.75 1.87 0.47
N LYS A 265 -33.10 3.00 0.18
CA LYS A 265 -33.29 3.82 -1.04
C LYS A 265 -32.51 3.25 -2.23
N VAL A 266 -32.76 1.98 -2.60
CA VAL A 266 -31.95 1.20 -3.56
C VAL A 266 -31.82 1.86 -4.94
N LYS A 267 -32.86 2.52 -5.45
CA LYS A 267 -32.76 3.23 -6.75
C LYS A 267 -31.75 4.39 -6.69
N LYS A 268 -31.82 5.21 -5.61
CA LYS A 268 -30.88 6.31 -5.40
C LYS A 268 -29.47 5.80 -5.17
N PHE A 269 -29.29 4.72 -4.42
CA PHE A 269 -28.02 4.04 -4.22
C PHE A 269 -27.38 3.65 -5.55
N ILE A 270 -28.10 2.94 -6.42
CA ILE A 270 -27.59 2.51 -7.73
C ILE A 270 -27.18 3.72 -8.57
N LEU A 271 -28.04 4.73 -8.67
CA LEU A 271 -27.74 5.93 -9.47
C LEU A 271 -26.49 6.66 -8.94
N TYR A 272 -26.36 6.77 -7.62
CA TYR A 272 -25.22 7.42 -6.98
C TYR A 272 -23.92 6.65 -7.20
N VAL A 273 -23.94 5.30 -7.07
CA VAL A 273 -22.79 4.44 -7.36
C VAL A 273 -22.39 4.55 -8.83
N LEU A 274 -23.33 4.42 -9.76
CA LEU A 274 -23.03 4.55 -11.21
C LEU A 274 -22.47 5.91 -11.56
N ARG A 275 -22.98 7.00 -10.92
CA ARG A 275 -22.45 8.34 -11.10
C ARG A 275 -20.98 8.45 -10.68
N ILE A 276 -20.61 7.88 -9.51
CA ILE A 276 -19.24 7.91 -9.01
C ILE A 276 -18.33 7.10 -9.93
N LEU A 277 -18.71 5.87 -10.28
CA LEU A 277 -17.94 5.03 -11.20
C LEU A 277 -17.78 5.73 -12.58
N GLY A 278 -18.84 6.37 -13.10
CA GLY A 278 -18.76 7.16 -14.32
C GLY A 278 -17.77 8.33 -14.23
N ILE A 279 -17.74 9.04 -13.11
CA ILE A 279 -16.75 10.12 -12.88
C ILE A 279 -15.33 9.55 -12.84
N ILE A 280 -15.10 8.45 -12.11
CA ILE A 280 -13.79 7.78 -12.06
C ILE A 280 -13.34 7.37 -13.45
N LEU A 281 -14.22 6.77 -14.24
CA LEU A 281 -13.95 6.35 -15.61
C LEU A 281 -13.53 7.55 -16.51
N ILE A 282 -14.29 8.65 -16.46
CA ILE A 282 -14.00 9.87 -17.25
C ILE A 282 -12.65 10.46 -16.82
N CYS A 283 -12.41 10.60 -15.52
CA CYS A 283 -11.13 11.09 -15.00
C CYS A 283 -9.96 10.18 -15.40
N SER A 284 -10.14 8.86 -15.31
CA SER A 284 -9.12 7.88 -15.71
C SER A 284 -8.84 7.96 -17.21
N ALA A 285 -9.87 8.07 -18.06
CA ALA A 285 -9.72 8.25 -19.48
C ALA A 285 -8.96 9.55 -19.81
N ALA A 286 -9.30 10.65 -19.15
CA ALA A 286 -8.58 11.92 -19.32
C ALA A 286 -7.09 11.81 -18.95
N ILE A 287 -6.77 11.08 -17.85
CA ILE A 287 -5.38 10.84 -17.44
C ILE A 287 -4.65 9.93 -18.43
N VAL A 288 -5.31 8.90 -18.98
CA VAL A 288 -4.72 8.06 -20.04
C VAL A 288 -4.38 8.89 -21.28
N VAL A 289 -5.28 9.77 -21.71
CA VAL A 289 -5.05 10.68 -22.85
C VAL A 289 -3.90 11.65 -22.56
N ALA A 290 -3.91 12.30 -21.41
CA ALA A 290 -2.83 13.20 -20.99
C ALA A 290 -1.49 12.48 -20.87
N GLY A 291 -1.50 11.25 -20.30
CA GLY A 291 -0.33 10.39 -20.20
C GLY A 291 0.21 9.97 -21.58
N HIS A 292 -0.68 9.67 -22.53
CA HIS A 292 -0.28 9.36 -23.90
C HIS A 292 0.42 10.53 -24.59
N LEU A 293 -0.06 11.75 -24.37
CA LEU A 293 0.47 12.96 -25.03
C LEU A 293 1.77 13.45 -24.38
N LEU A 294 1.81 13.56 -23.06
CA LEU A 294 2.86 14.26 -22.32
C LEU A 294 3.57 13.38 -21.29
N GLY A 295 2.93 12.31 -20.83
CA GLY A 295 3.37 11.57 -19.64
C GLY A 295 4.73 10.93 -19.81
N ARG A 296 5.01 10.32 -20.96
CA ARG A 296 6.31 9.71 -21.25
C ARG A 296 7.42 10.77 -21.21
N THR A 297 7.28 11.84 -21.97
CA THR A 297 8.29 12.92 -22.04
C THR A 297 8.57 13.53 -20.67
N LEU A 298 7.54 13.69 -19.84
CA LEU A 298 7.69 14.17 -18.49
C LEU A 298 8.49 13.18 -17.62
N LEU A 299 8.21 11.87 -17.72
CA LEU A 299 8.95 10.84 -16.98
C LEU A 299 10.41 10.75 -17.44
N GLU A 300 10.66 10.82 -18.76
CA GLU A 300 12.02 10.85 -19.31
C GLU A 300 12.81 12.06 -18.78
N LEU A 301 12.19 13.25 -18.78
CA LEU A 301 12.81 14.46 -18.23
C LEU A 301 13.10 14.33 -16.73
N VAL A 302 12.15 13.82 -15.96
CA VAL A 302 12.28 13.68 -14.50
C VAL A 302 13.32 12.62 -14.14
N TYR A 303 13.24 11.42 -14.72
CA TYR A 303 14.10 10.29 -14.36
C TYR A 303 15.42 10.23 -15.15
N GLY A 304 15.51 10.89 -16.29
CA GLY A 304 16.72 10.90 -17.14
C GLY A 304 17.01 9.58 -17.85
N VAL A 305 15.96 8.81 -18.15
CA VAL A 305 16.03 7.51 -18.82
C VAL A 305 15.22 7.54 -20.11
N ASP A 306 15.66 6.78 -21.12
CA ASP A 306 14.89 6.65 -22.37
C ASP A 306 13.74 5.64 -22.18
N LEU A 307 12.53 6.13 -22.32
CA LEU A 307 11.29 5.35 -22.25
C LEU A 307 10.60 5.20 -23.62
N SER A 308 11.28 5.62 -24.70
CA SER A 308 10.72 5.56 -26.06
C SER A 308 10.22 4.18 -26.47
N PRO A 309 10.91 3.05 -26.14
CA PRO A 309 10.43 1.70 -26.48
C PRO A 309 9.18 1.27 -25.70
N TYR A 310 8.85 1.97 -24.61
CA TYR A 310 7.83 1.52 -23.65
C TYR A 310 6.50 2.30 -23.75
N LYS A 311 6.25 3.04 -24.84
CA LYS A 311 5.03 3.86 -25.00
C LYS A 311 3.73 3.06 -24.80
N LEU A 312 3.63 1.89 -25.43
CA LEU A 312 2.43 1.02 -25.30
C LEU A 312 2.31 0.41 -23.90
N HIS A 313 3.42 0.01 -23.29
CA HIS A 313 3.48 -0.49 -21.91
C HIS A 313 2.92 0.54 -20.94
N PHE A 314 3.30 1.81 -21.12
CA PHE A 314 2.82 2.90 -20.29
C PHE A 314 1.29 3.08 -20.38
N ILE A 315 0.73 3.02 -21.59
CA ILE A 315 -0.73 3.12 -21.78
C ILE A 315 -1.45 1.97 -21.09
N VAL A 316 -0.95 0.72 -21.24
CA VAL A 316 -1.52 -0.46 -20.59
C VAL A 316 -1.53 -0.32 -19.07
N LEU A 317 -0.42 0.18 -18.49
CA LEU A 317 -0.33 0.44 -17.05
C LEU A 317 -1.28 1.55 -16.59
N LEU A 318 -1.45 2.62 -17.37
CA LEU A 318 -2.40 3.68 -17.05
C LEU A 318 -3.85 3.19 -17.08
N VAL A 319 -4.21 2.39 -18.09
CA VAL A 319 -5.54 1.75 -18.15
C VAL A 319 -5.76 0.84 -16.94
N GLY A 320 -4.75 0.01 -16.59
CA GLY A 320 -4.78 -0.78 -15.38
C GLY A 320 -4.96 0.06 -14.12
N GLY A 321 -4.29 1.22 -14.03
CA GLY A 321 -4.45 2.19 -12.94
C GLY A 321 -5.86 2.76 -12.84
N GLY A 322 -6.50 3.07 -13.98
CA GLY A 322 -7.89 3.50 -14.03
C GLY A 322 -8.85 2.44 -13.50
N ILE A 323 -8.69 1.18 -13.96
CA ILE A 323 -9.48 0.05 -13.46
C ILE A 323 -9.21 -0.20 -11.96
N SER A 324 -7.97 -0.05 -11.51
CA SER A 324 -7.60 -0.15 -10.09
C SER A 324 -8.32 0.88 -9.23
N ALA A 325 -8.56 2.08 -9.72
CA ALA A 325 -9.33 3.11 -9.04
C ALA A 325 -10.81 2.70 -8.89
N GLU A 326 -11.41 2.10 -9.92
CA GLU A 326 -12.74 1.51 -9.86
C GLU A 326 -12.82 0.36 -8.84
N VAL A 327 -11.82 -0.53 -8.85
CA VAL A 327 -11.68 -1.64 -7.89
C VAL A 327 -11.64 -1.10 -6.46
N TYR A 328 -10.84 -0.05 -6.20
CA TYR A 328 -10.76 0.59 -4.90
C TYR A 328 -12.13 1.10 -4.43
N MET A 329 -12.91 1.73 -5.32
CA MET A 329 -14.23 2.24 -4.99
C MET A 329 -15.22 1.10 -4.71
N LEU A 330 -15.28 0.07 -5.54
CA LEU A 330 -16.12 -1.11 -5.35
C LEU A 330 -15.80 -1.84 -4.03
N TYR A 331 -14.51 -1.98 -3.71
CA TYR A 331 -14.04 -2.52 -2.44
C TYR A 331 -14.64 -1.75 -1.25
N ASN A 332 -14.52 -0.43 -1.24
CA ASN A 332 -15.05 0.41 -0.16
C ASN A 332 -16.58 0.36 -0.09
N ILE A 333 -17.29 0.30 -1.22
CA ILE A 333 -18.75 0.12 -1.25
C ILE A 333 -19.15 -1.20 -0.59
N LEU A 334 -18.49 -2.31 -0.94
CA LEU A 334 -18.77 -3.63 -0.37
C LEU A 334 -18.51 -3.67 1.15
N ILE A 335 -17.49 -2.97 1.64
CA ILE A 335 -17.26 -2.80 3.07
C ILE A 335 -18.38 -1.99 3.72
N ALA A 336 -18.79 -0.86 3.12
CA ALA A 336 -19.82 0.02 3.66
C ALA A 336 -21.18 -0.68 3.82
N ILE A 337 -21.51 -1.59 2.91
CA ILE A 337 -22.71 -2.43 2.99
C ILE A 337 -22.52 -3.74 3.78
N ARG A 338 -21.40 -3.88 4.53
CA ARG A 338 -21.04 -5.02 5.39
C ARG A 338 -20.92 -6.38 4.65
N LYS A 339 -20.44 -6.37 3.41
CA LYS A 339 -20.15 -7.58 2.62
C LYS A 339 -18.65 -7.86 2.50
N GLY A 340 -17.85 -7.43 3.49
CA GLY A 340 -16.38 -7.59 3.51
C GLY A 340 -15.87 -9.03 3.46
N ASN A 341 -16.64 -10.02 3.97
CA ASN A 341 -16.19 -11.42 3.99
C ASN A 341 -15.95 -12.01 2.58
N CYS A 342 -16.66 -11.51 1.55
CA CYS A 342 -16.47 -11.96 0.18
C CYS A 342 -15.13 -11.50 -0.42
N LEU A 343 -14.53 -10.45 0.13
CA LEU A 343 -13.31 -9.84 -0.43
C LEU A 343 -12.11 -10.78 -0.36
N LEU A 344 -11.98 -11.54 0.73
CA LEU A 344 -10.88 -12.51 0.88
C LEU A 344 -10.92 -13.59 -0.20
N VAL A 345 -12.12 -14.09 -0.50
CA VAL A 345 -12.32 -15.12 -1.55
C VAL A 345 -11.95 -14.55 -2.91
N VAL A 346 -12.40 -13.33 -3.20
CA VAL A 346 -12.07 -12.65 -4.48
C VAL A 346 -10.58 -12.43 -4.63
N TYR A 347 -9.90 -11.92 -3.60
CA TYR A 347 -8.45 -11.75 -3.64
C TYR A 347 -7.71 -13.08 -3.79
N GLY A 348 -8.16 -14.15 -3.10
CA GLY A 348 -7.58 -15.48 -3.21
C GLY A 348 -7.71 -16.07 -4.62
N ILE A 349 -8.89 -16.00 -5.21
CA ILE A 349 -9.13 -16.47 -6.60
C ILE A 349 -8.28 -15.67 -7.59
N THR A 350 -8.28 -14.33 -7.45
CA THR A 350 -7.49 -13.47 -8.33
C THR A 350 -6.00 -13.78 -8.20
N ALA A 351 -5.50 -14.01 -6.98
CA ALA A 351 -4.10 -14.35 -6.76
C ALA A 351 -3.71 -15.64 -7.51
N VAL A 352 -4.52 -16.70 -7.44
CA VAL A 352 -4.27 -17.93 -8.19
C VAL A 352 -4.26 -17.66 -9.69
N LEU A 353 -5.27 -16.96 -10.21
CA LEU A 353 -5.43 -16.71 -11.65
C LEU A 353 -4.35 -15.80 -12.24
N THR A 354 -3.67 -15.00 -11.41
CA THR A 354 -2.65 -14.03 -11.89
C THR A 354 -1.22 -14.46 -11.59
N ILE A 355 -0.98 -15.15 -10.46
CA ILE A 355 0.37 -15.64 -10.12
C ILE A 355 0.81 -16.76 -11.04
N LEU A 356 -0.10 -17.72 -11.33
CA LEU A 356 0.23 -18.88 -12.16
C LEU A 356 0.72 -18.50 -13.57
N PRO A 357 0.06 -17.60 -14.32
CA PRO A 357 0.52 -17.23 -15.66
C PRO A 357 1.61 -16.14 -15.65
N ALA A 358 1.85 -15.45 -14.54
CA ALA A 358 2.71 -14.26 -14.50
C ALA A 358 4.09 -14.50 -15.11
N LYS A 359 4.79 -15.56 -14.67
CA LYS A 359 6.12 -15.90 -15.18
C LYS A 359 6.11 -16.19 -16.67
N LYS A 360 5.13 -16.97 -17.16
CA LYS A 360 5.00 -17.29 -18.58
C LYS A 360 4.69 -16.05 -19.43
N MET A 361 3.84 -15.14 -18.92
CA MET A 361 3.54 -13.88 -19.61
C MET A 361 4.79 -13.02 -19.74
N VAL A 362 5.61 -12.91 -18.69
CA VAL A 362 6.85 -12.15 -18.74
C VAL A 362 7.89 -12.85 -19.65
N GLN A 363 7.98 -14.16 -19.64
CA GLN A 363 8.87 -14.88 -20.56
C GLN A 363 8.49 -14.66 -22.03
N ALA A 364 7.19 -14.61 -22.34
CA ALA A 364 6.70 -14.44 -23.71
C ALA A 364 6.79 -12.99 -24.21
N TRP A 365 6.50 -12.01 -23.35
CA TRP A 365 6.31 -10.60 -23.74
C TRP A 365 7.12 -9.59 -22.93
N GLY A 366 8.07 -10.03 -22.11
CA GLY A 366 8.93 -9.15 -21.32
C GLY A 366 8.15 -8.20 -20.42
N VAL A 367 8.52 -6.92 -20.43
CA VAL A 367 7.86 -5.85 -19.65
C VAL A 367 6.38 -5.71 -20.01
N MET A 368 5.99 -5.97 -21.28
CA MET A 368 4.59 -5.97 -21.69
C MET A 368 3.81 -7.08 -20.98
N GLY A 369 4.41 -8.26 -20.83
CA GLY A 369 3.80 -9.36 -20.08
C GLY A 369 3.52 -8.99 -18.63
N ALA A 370 4.42 -8.25 -17.99
CA ALA A 370 4.21 -7.71 -16.65
C ALA A 370 3.06 -6.68 -16.61
N ALA A 371 3.01 -5.77 -17.58
CA ALA A 371 1.94 -4.77 -17.68
C ALA A 371 0.57 -5.41 -17.92
N LEU A 372 0.51 -6.43 -18.79
CA LEU A 372 -0.71 -7.19 -19.05
C LEU A 372 -1.15 -8.03 -17.85
N ASN A 373 -0.22 -8.60 -17.09
CA ASN A 373 -0.54 -9.31 -15.85
C ASN A 373 -1.15 -8.38 -14.79
N TYR A 374 -0.62 -7.16 -14.66
CA TYR A 374 -1.23 -6.13 -13.82
C TYR A 374 -2.65 -5.77 -14.26
N LEU A 375 -2.83 -5.51 -15.56
CA LEU A 375 -4.15 -5.22 -16.15
C LEU A 375 -5.13 -6.38 -15.93
N LEU A 376 -4.69 -7.63 -16.11
CA LEU A 376 -5.47 -8.82 -15.84
C LEU A 376 -5.92 -8.89 -14.38
N SER A 377 -5.02 -8.64 -13.44
CA SER A 377 -5.33 -8.62 -12.00
C SER A 377 -6.41 -7.60 -11.68
N CYS A 378 -6.27 -6.36 -12.17
CA CYS A 378 -7.26 -5.29 -11.96
C CYS A 378 -8.61 -5.63 -12.61
N SER A 379 -8.60 -6.21 -13.82
CA SER A 379 -9.82 -6.57 -14.54
C SER A 379 -10.59 -7.69 -13.85
N ILE A 380 -9.91 -8.73 -13.36
CA ILE A 380 -10.55 -9.82 -12.59
C ILE A 380 -11.18 -9.27 -11.31
N LEU A 381 -10.45 -8.45 -10.55
CA LEU A 381 -10.96 -7.83 -9.33
C LEU A 381 -12.20 -6.97 -9.62
N PHE A 382 -12.14 -6.14 -10.67
CA PHE A 382 -13.27 -5.30 -11.07
C PHE A 382 -14.51 -6.12 -11.39
N VAL A 383 -14.38 -7.12 -12.25
CA VAL A 383 -15.50 -7.99 -12.65
C VAL A 383 -16.09 -8.72 -11.45
N MET A 384 -15.25 -9.29 -10.58
CA MET A 384 -15.75 -10.03 -9.42
C MET A 384 -16.42 -9.12 -8.39
N PHE A 385 -15.85 -7.95 -8.07
CA PHE A 385 -16.48 -7.01 -7.14
C PHE A 385 -17.77 -6.41 -7.70
N ALA A 386 -17.80 -6.09 -8.98
CA ALA A 386 -19.01 -5.62 -9.66
C ALA A 386 -20.09 -6.70 -9.66
N ALA A 387 -19.77 -7.96 -9.96
CA ALA A 387 -20.70 -9.09 -9.93
C ALA A 387 -21.31 -9.29 -8.52
N ILE A 388 -20.47 -9.23 -7.46
CA ILE A 388 -20.94 -9.33 -6.08
C ILE A 388 -21.88 -8.17 -5.75
N LEU A 389 -21.52 -6.93 -6.11
CA LEU A 389 -22.36 -5.77 -5.86
C LEU A 389 -23.70 -5.88 -6.56
N VAL A 390 -23.74 -6.27 -7.83
CA VAL A 390 -24.97 -6.52 -8.59
C VAL A 390 -25.83 -7.58 -7.92
N TYR A 391 -25.23 -8.70 -7.53
CA TYR A 391 -25.94 -9.80 -6.84
C TYR A 391 -26.59 -9.32 -5.53
N VAL A 392 -25.85 -8.58 -4.69
CA VAL A 392 -26.35 -8.06 -3.41
C VAL A 392 -27.48 -7.04 -3.63
N VAL A 393 -27.37 -6.18 -4.65
CA VAL A 393 -28.41 -5.21 -5.01
C VAL A 393 -29.69 -5.91 -5.50
N LEU A 394 -29.56 -6.96 -6.30
CA LEU A 394 -30.70 -7.75 -6.78
C LEU A 394 -31.42 -8.48 -5.64
N GLN A 395 -30.67 -9.08 -4.72
CA GLN A 395 -31.24 -9.66 -3.50
C GLN A 395 -32.03 -8.62 -2.69
N ARG A 396 -31.44 -7.44 -2.44
CA ARG A 396 -32.10 -6.38 -1.68
C ARG A 396 -33.38 -5.88 -2.36
N LYS A 397 -33.39 -5.79 -3.69
CA LYS A 397 -34.62 -5.46 -4.45
C LYS A 397 -35.72 -6.52 -4.28
N LYS A 398 -35.37 -7.80 -4.26
CA LYS A 398 -36.34 -8.88 -4.04
C LYS A 398 -36.95 -8.86 -2.63
N GLU A 399 -36.09 -8.61 -1.62
CA GLU A 399 -36.57 -8.46 -0.22
C GLU A 399 -37.54 -7.33 -0.07
N LEU A 400 -37.26 -6.15 -0.66
CA LEU A 400 -38.12 -4.97 -0.60
C LEU A 400 -39.43 -5.10 -1.41
N LYS A 401 -39.55 -6.07 -2.31
CA LYS A 401 -40.78 -6.35 -3.03
C LYS A 401 -41.66 -7.38 -2.29
N ARG A 402 -41.08 -8.14 -1.35
CA ARG A 402 -41.80 -9.15 -0.55
C ARG A 402 -42.37 -8.57 0.75
N ASN A 403 -41.78 -7.48 1.22
CA ASN A 403 -42.29 -6.68 2.36
C ASN A 403 -43.09 -5.47 1.88
#